data_81c57819b29340bfaa33a2141b9ac5f8
#
_entry.id   81c57819b29340bfaa33a2141b9ac5f8
#
_cell.length_a   1.000
_cell.length_b   1.000
_cell.length_c   1.000
_cell.angle_alpha   90.00
_cell.angle_beta   90.00
_cell.angle_gamma   90.00
#
_symmetry.space_group_name_H-M   'P 1'
#
loop_
_entity.id
_entity.type
_entity.pdbx_description
1 polymer ?
#
loop_
_entity_poly.entity_id
_entity_poly.type
_entity_poly.pdbx_seq_one_letter_code
_entity_poly.pdbx_strand_id
1 'polypeptide(L)'
;WPYRLLDIPVTWWSFIVVFLGYDLIYYLKHRIAHRVRWFWAEHITHHSSTHYNLTTALRQPWFGPLTGLVVISAPLVLIGFHPAFIGFAAGVNLVYQYWIHTETIGRLPKWFEAVFNTPSHHRVHHATNPRYLDANFAGVLIVWDRMFGTFVPELDEDKPVYGIVKPVASFNPVVVAYHGLFGLLADCWRDGPRPWRWAGRFIM
;
A
#
# COMPACT_ATOMS: atom_id res chain seq x y z
N TRP A 1 -4.39 -26.21 0.19
CA TRP A 1 -4.98 -26.02 -1.12
C TRP A 1 -6.04 -27.06 -1.53
N PRO A 2 -6.35 -28.07 -0.73
CA PRO A 2 -7.39 -29.06 -1.03
C PRO A 2 -8.82 -28.45 -1.11
N TYR A 3 -9.04 -27.26 -0.57
CA TYR A 3 -10.36 -26.60 -0.53
C TYR A 3 -10.58 -25.60 -1.66
N ARG A 4 -9.79 -25.63 -2.75
CA ARG A 4 -10.02 -24.76 -3.90
C ARG A 4 -11.32 -25.10 -4.64
N LEU A 5 -12.00 -24.05 -5.11
CA LEU A 5 -13.29 -24.20 -5.83
C LEU A 5 -13.09 -24.65 -7.27
N LEU A 6 -12.03 -24.19 -7.93
CA LEU A 6 -11.70 -24.48 -9.32
C LEU A 6 -10.26 -25.03 -9.40
N ASP A 7 -9.97 -25.77 -10.46
CA ASP A 7 -8.61 -26.19 -10.82
C ASP A 7 -8.11 -25.36 -11.99
N ILE A 8 -7.55 -24.19 -11.69
CA ILE A 8 -7.12 -23.23 -12.70
C ILE A 8 -5.70 -23.58 -13.15
N PRO A 9 -5.49 -23.92 -14.43
CA PRO A 9 -4.17 -24.27 -14.95
C PRO A 9 -3.25 -23.04 -14.96
N VAL A 10 -1.95 -23.28 -14.77
CA VAL A 10 -0.92 -22.24 -14.88
C VAL A 10 -0.61 -22.03 -16.36
N THR A 11 -1.19 -20.99 -16.93
CA THR A 11 -1.06 -20.61 -18.34
C THR A 11 -0.88 -19.08 -18.48
N TRP A 12 -0.56 -18.61 -19.67
CA TRP A 12 -0.42 -17.17 -19.91
C TRP A 12 -1.73 -16.38 -19.66
N TRP A 13 -2.89 -16.94 -20.04
CA TRP A 13 -4.17 -16.28 -19.85
C TRP A 13 -4.58 -16.26 -18.37
N SER A 14 -4.35 -17.36 -17.64
CA SER A 14 -4.64 -17.40 -16.20
C SER A 14 -3.69 -16.48 -15.42
N PHE A 15 -2.47 -16.22 -15.95
CA PHE A 15 -1.59 -15.19 -15.40
C PHE A 15 -2.20 -13.80 -15.54
N ILE A 16 -2.74 -13.44 -16.69
CA ILE A 16 -3.42 -12.15 -16.88
C ILE A 16 -4.55 -11.99 -15.86
N VAL A 17 -5.39 -13.03 -15.71
CA VAL A 17 -6.53 -12.99 -14.80
C VAL A 17 -6.08 -12.87 -13.33
N VAL A 18 -5.10 -13.68 -12.89
CA VAL A 18 -4.61 -13.61 -11.51
C VAL A 18 -3.86 -12.30 -11.25
N PHE A 19 -3.14 -11.77 -12.24
CA PHE A 19 -2.46 -10.49 -12.10
C PHE A 19 -3.45 -9.33 -11.91
N LEU A 20 -4.50 -9.25 -12.73
CA LEU A 20 -5.55 -8.25 -12.58
C LEU A 20 -6.29 -8.39 -11.25
N GLY A 21 -6.62 -9.64 -10.86
CA GLY A 21 -7.23 -9.92 -9.57
C GLY A 21 -6.33 -9.55 -8.39
N TYR A 22 -5.03 -9.86 -8.50
CA TYR A 22 -4.06 -9.48 -7.47
C TYR A 22 -3.86 -7.95 -7.40
N ASP A 23 -3.79 -7.26 -8.52
CA ASP A 23 -3.61 -5.80 -8.56
C ASP A 23 -4.82 -5.08 -7.94
N LEU A 24 -6.05 -5.58 -8.18
CA LEU A 24 -7.24 -5.12 -7.46
C LEU A 24 -7.13 -5.39 -5.94
N ILE A 25 -6.72 -6.59 -5.56
CA ILE A 25 -6.52 -6.94 -4.14
C ILE A 25 -5.43 -6.07 -3.53
N TYR A 26 -4.35 -5.78 -4.26
CA TYR A 26 -3.32 -4.86 -3.81
C TYR A 26 -3.90 -3.47 -3.52
N TYR A 27 -4.69 -2.91 -4.44
CA TYR A 27 -5.40 -1.64 -4.22
C TYR A 27 -6.25 -1.68 -2.94
N LEU A 28 -7.03 -2.72 -2.73
CA LEU A 28 -7.87 -2.87 -1.53
C LEU A 28 -7.03 -2.98 -0.25
N LYS A 29 -5.96 -3.79 -0.26
CA LYS A 29 -5.02 -3.92 0.86
C LYS A 29 -4.38 -2.58 1.20
N HIS A 30 -3.91 -1.86 0.19
CA HIS A 30 -3.25 -0.58 0.35
C HIS A 30 -4.20 0.48 0.92
N ARG A 31 -5.42 0.55 0.38
CA ARG A 31 -6.48 1.43 0.91
C ARG A 31 -6.84 1.08 2.35
N ILE A 32 -6.96 -0.20 2.70
CA ILE A 32 -7.21 -0.65 4.07
C ILE A 32 -6.03 -0.29 4.98
N ALA A 33 -4.78 -0.42 4.49
CA ALA A 33 -3.60 -0.06 5.25
C ALA A 33 -3.57 1.43 5.62
N HIS A 34 -4.14 2.30 4.81
CA HIS A 34 -4.31 3.73 5.11
C HIS A 34 -5.52 4.04 6.01
N ARG A 35 -6.52 3.17 6.07
CA ARG A 35 -7.80 3.42 6.77
C ARG A 35 -7.95 2.67 8.09
N VAL A 36 -7.13 1.67 8.34
CA VAL A 36 -7.15 0.87 9.57
C VAL A 36 -5.83 1.03 10.28
N ARG A 37 -5.85 1.61 11.47
CA ARG A 37 -4.66 1.99 12.21
C ARG A 37 -3.71 0.82 12.51
N TRP A 38 -4.22 -0.39 12.68
CA TRP A 38 -3.41 -1.61 12.82
C TRP A 38 -2.52 -1.84 11.60
N PHE A 39 -3.08 -1.72 10.42
CA PHE A 39 -2.33 -1.87 9.16
C PHE A 39 -1.53 -0.62 8.81
N TRP A 40 -2.02 0.56 9.20
CA TRP A 40 -1.24 1.79 9.09
C TRP A 40 0.01 1.76 9.96
N ALA A 41 -0.03 1.16 11.14
CA ALA A 41 1.15 1.02 12.01
C ALA A 41 2.32 0.28 11.33
N GLU A 42 2.00 -0.62 10.39
CA GLU A 42 2.96 -1.24 9.49
C GLU A 42 3.36 -0.27 8.36
N HIS A 43 2.37 0.24 7.62
CA HIS A 43 2.58 0.96 6.37
C HIS A 43 3.19 2.36 6.56
N ILE A 44 2.98 3.00 7.70
CA ILE A 44 3.54 4.31 8.05
C ILE A 44 5.08 4.36 7.94
N THR A 45 5.77 3.23 8.12
CA THR A 45 7.21 3.13 7.93
C THR A 45 7.61 3.50 6.51
N HIS A 46 6.87 3.03 5.53
CA HIS A 46 7.06 3.32 4.11
C HIS A 46 6.87 4.81 3.80
N HIS A 47 5.86 5.44 4.39
CA HIS A 47 5.56 6.88 4.22
C HIS A 47 6.45 7.80 5.04
N SER A 48 7.26 7.30 5.97
CA SER A 48 7.99 8.13 6.95
C SER A 48 9.19 8.90 6.40
N SER A 49 9.57 8.70 5.12
CA SER A 49 10.68 9.42 4.50
C SER A 49 10.28 10.83 4.10
N THR A 50 11.06 11.82 4.48
CA THR A 50 10.92 13.22 4.04
C THR A 50 11.58 13.48 2.68
N HIS A 51 12.27 12.48 2.12
CA HIS A 51 12.84 12.48 0.79
C HIS A 51 12.19 11.36 -0.03
N TYR A 52 11.85 11.66 -1.28
CA TYR A 52 11.19 10.71 -2.16
C TYR A 52 12.11 10.28 -3.30
N ASN A 53 12.52 9.02 -3.28
CA ASN A 53 13.42 8.43 -4.27
C ASN A 53 13.32 6.90 -4.23
N LEU A 54 14.07 6.19 -5.08
CA LEU A 54 14.03 4.72 -5.16
C LEU A 54 14.30 4.01 -3.84
N THR A 55 15.03 4.62 -2.89
CA THR A 55 15.25 4.02 -1.57
C THR A 55 13.98 4.06 -0.70
N THR A 56 13.03 4.95 -1.01
CA THR A 56 11.73 4.98 -0.34
C THR A 56 10.96 3.69 -0.60
N ALA A 57 11.04 3.13 -1.82
CA ALA A 57 10.46 1.83 -2.14
C ALA A 57 10.99 0.69 -1.27
N LEU A 58 12.24 0.78 -0.84
CA LEU A 58 12.92 -0.24 0.00
C LEU A 58 12.65 -0.03 1.50
N ARG A 59 12.06 1.09 1.89
CA ARG A 59 11.70 1.36 3.29
C ARG A 59 10.43 0.60 3.64
N GLN A 60 10.60 -0.65 4.07
CA GLN A 60 9.52 -1.57 4.38
C GLN A 60 9.47 -1.90 5.89
N PRO A 61 8.30 -2.19 6.45
CA PRO A 61 8.15 -2.60 7.84
C PRO A 61 8.77 -3.99 8.08
N TRP A 62 9.25 -4.22 9.29
CA TRP A 62 9.86 -5.50 9.64
C TRP A 62 8.85 -6.52 10.22
N PHE A 63 7.67 -6.06 10.61
CA PHE A 63 6.63 -6.91 11.21
C PHE A 63 5.39 -7.11 10.30
N GLY A 64 5.46 -6.70 9.03
CA GLY A 64 4.37 -6.82 8.06
C GLY A 64 3.67 -8.17 8.01
N PRO A 65 4.39 -9.30 7.94
CA PRO A 65 3.77 -10.63 7.92
C PRO A 65 2.88 -10.93 9.16
N LEU A 66 3.15 -10.29 10.30
CA LEU A 66 2.40 -10.48 11.54
C LEU A 66 1.07 -9.72 11.59
N THR A 67 0.87 -8.75 10.72
CA THR A 67 -0.38 -7.96 10.70
C THR A 67 -1.57 -8.72 10.16
N GLY A 68 -1.34 -9.78 9.38
CA GLY A 68 -2.40 -10.57 8.76
C GLY A 68 -2.95 -9.97 7.45
N LEU A 69 -2.42 -8.84 6.98
CA LEU A 69 -2.89 -8.17 5.76
C LEU A 69 -2.79 -9.08 4.51
N VAL A 70 -1.88 -10.04 4.52
CA VAL A 70 -1.72 -11.04 3.44
C VAL A 70 -2.98 -11.90 3.24
N VAL A 71 -3.78 -12.12 4.29
CA VAL A 71 -5.01 -12.93 4.24
C VAL A 71 -6.04 -12.37 3.25
N ILE A 72 -6.01 -11.06 2.98
CA ILE A 72 -6.89 -10.44 1.98
C ILE A 72 -6.69 -11.03 0.57
N SER A 73 -5.54 -11.68 0.32
CA SER A 73 -5.29 -12.41 -0.94
C SER A 73 -5.86 -13.83 -0.96
N ALA A 74 -6.37 -14.35 0.16
CA ALA A 74 -6.92 -15.70 0.26
C ALA A 74 -8.05 -16.02 -0.74
N PRO A 75 -8.94 -15.08 -1.13
CA PRO A 75 -9.95 -15.35 -2.15
C PRO A 75 -9.38 -15.88 -3.46
N LEU A 76 -8.21 -15.42 -3.91
CA LEU A 76 -7.58 -15.93 -5.13
C LEU A 76 -7.16 -17.41 -4.98
N VAL A 77 -6.68 -17.78 -3.79
CA VAL A 77 -6.32 -19.18 -3.48
C VAL A 77 -7.58 -20.05 -3.45
N LEU A 78 -8.65 -19.56 -2.83
CA LEU A 78 -9.92 -20.28 -2.72
C LEU A 78 -10.60 -20.46 -4.10
N ILE A 79 -10.55 -19.46 -4.96
CA ILE A 79 -11.03 -19.56 -6.35
C ILE A 79 -10.30 -20.68 -7.09
N GLY A 80 -9.00 -20.87 -6.85
CA GLY A 80 -8.25 -21.98 -7.45
C GLY A 80 -6.92 -21.59 -8.12
N PHE A 81 -6.50 -20.35 -8.00
CA PHE A 81 -5.15 -19.96 -8.46
C PHE A 81 -4.09 -20.55 -7.55
N HIS A 82 -3.05 -21.12 -8.14
CA HIS A 82 -1.95 -21.70 -7.38
C HIS A 82 -1.23 -20.63 -6.53
N PRO A 83 -0.95 -20.86 -5.23
CA PRO A 83 -0.32 -19.86 -4.36
C PRO A 83 1.00 -19.29 -4.90
N ALA A 84 1.86 -20.12 -5.50
CA ALA A 84 3.10 -19.67 -6.12
C ALA A 84 2.85 -18.71 -7.31
N PHE A 85 1.74 -18.90 -8.02
CA PHE A 85 1.35 -18.07 -9.16
C PHE A 85 0.84 -16.70 -8.69
N ILE A 86 0.10 -16.68 -7.60
CA ILE A 86 -0.29 -15.45 -6.89
C ILE A 86 0.95 -14.73 -6.36
N GLY A 87 1.91 -15.47 -5.78
CA GLY A 87 3.20 -14.92 -5.32
C GLY A 87 4.02 -14.31 -6.46
N PHE A 88 4.01 -14.94 -7.64
CA PHE A 88 4.65 -14.39 -8.83
C PHE A 88 3.97 -13.10 -9.31
N ALA A 89 2.64 -13.08 -9.38
CA ALA A 89 1.87 -11.86 -9.69
C ALA A 89 2.15 -10.73 -8.69
N ALA A 90 2.26 -11.06 -7.40
CA ALA A 90 2.65 -10.12 -6.35
C ALA A 90 4.06 -9.57 -6.58
N GLY A 91 5.02 -10.42 -6.95
CA GLY A 91 6.39 -10.02 -7.28
C GLY A 91 6.44 -9.05 -8.46
N VAL A 92 5.71 -9.34 -9.54
CA VAL A 92 5.62 -8.46 -10.72
C VAL A 92 5.03 -7.10 -10.34
N ASN A 93 3.96 -7.10 -9.53
CA ASN A 93 3.34 -5.89 -9.02
C ASN A 93 4.32 -5.06 -8.17
N LEU A 94 5.09 -5.69 -7.29
CA LEU A 94 6.09 -5.03 -6.45
C LEU A 94 7.25 -4.45 -7.26
N VAL A 95 7.75 -5.19 -8.25
CA VAL A 95 8.83 -4.72 -9.16
C VAL A 95 8.36 -3.51 -9.97
N TYR A 96 7.11 -3.54 -10.45
CA TYR A 96 6.53 -2.36 -11.10
C TYR A 96 6.54 -1.14 -10.19
N GLN A 97 6.18 -1.28 -8.94
CA GLN A 97 6.10 -0.16 -8.00
C GLN A 97 7.48 0.42 -7.64
N TYR A 98 8.56 -0.31 -7.83
CA TYR A 98 9.90 0.19 -7.51
C TYR A 98 10.25 1.46 -8.30
N TRP A 99 10.05 1.45 -9.61
CA TRP A 99 10.46 2.57 -10.47
C TRP A 99 9.58 3.82 -10.33
N ILE A 100 8.36 3.70 -9.81
CA ILE A 100 7.48 4.86 -9.62
C ILE A 100 7.87 5.71 -8.41
N HIS A 101 8.78 5.23 -7.54
CA HIS A 101 9.28 5.99 -6.39
C HIS A 101 10.41 6.94 -6.81
N THR A 102 10.10 7.98 -7.57
CA THR A 102 11.11 8.94 -8.03
C THR A 102 10.51 10.30 -8.37
N GLU A 103 11.30 11.35 -8.13
CA GLU A 103 11.04 12.72 -8.58
C GLU A 103 11.68 13.02 -9.93
N THR A 104 12.60 12.16 -10.43
CA THR A 104 13.34 12.43 -11.68
C THR A 104 12.49 12.24 -12.93
N ILE A 105 11.39 11.50 -12.83
CA ILE A 105 10.43 11.29 -13.92
C ILE A 105 9.21 12.17 -13.66
N GLY A 106 8.95 13.12 -14.57
CA GLY A 106 7.78 13.98 -14.54
C GLY A 106 6.48 13.23 -14.86
N ARG A 107 5.47 13.96 -15.31
CA ARG A 107 4.24 13.36 -15.82
C ARG A 107 4.50 12.65 -17.14
N LEU A 108 3.89 11.49 -17.29
CA LEU A 108 3.94 10.70 -18.52
C LEU A 108 2.78 11.07 -19.46
N PRO A 109 2.77 10.57 -20.71
CA PRO A 109 1.68 10.82 -21.64
C PRO A 109 0.31 10.47 -21.04
N LYS A 110 -0.68 11.30 -21.30
CA LYS A 110 -2.02 11.17 -20.69
C LYS A 110 -2.68 9.80 -20.90
N TRP A 111 -2.45 9.17 -22.06
CA TRP A 111 -3.00 7.84 -22.34
C TRP A 111 -2.40 6.77 -21.41
N PHE A 112 -1.11 6.90 -21.06
CA PHE A 112 -0.44 5.99 -20.13
C PHE A 112 -0.93 6.22 -18.69
N GLU A 113 -0.97 7.49 -18.25
CA GLU A 113 -1.47 7.88 -16.93
C GLU A 113 -2.97 7.66 -16.75
N ALA A 114 -3.73 7.47 -17.83
CA ALA A 114 -5.13 7.07 -17.72
C ALA A 114 -5.31 5.65 -17.19
N VAL A 115 -4.34 4.75 -17.47
CA VAL A 115 -4.42 3.32 -17.18
C VAL A 115 -3.45 2.90 -16.09
N PHE A 116 -2.20 3.37 -16.15
CA PHE A 116 -1.12 2.91 -15.28
C PHE A 116 -0.81 3.90 -14.16
N ASN A 117 -0.44 3.35 -13.00
CA ASN A 117 0.15 4.13 -11.93
C ASN A 117 1.55 4.63 -12.36
N THR A 118 1.85 5.90 -12.10
CA THR A 118 3.08 6.55 -12.56
C THR A 118 3.79 7.26 -11.40
N PRO A 119 5.05 7.71 -11.58
CA PRO A 119 5.71 8.51 -10.57
C PRO A 119 4.89 9.72 -10.11
N SER A 120 4.18 10.40 -11.04
CA SER A 120 3.30 11.53 -10.71
C SER A 120 2.18 11.13 -9.75
N HIS A 121 1.49 10.02 -10.03
CA HIS A 121 0.43 9.51 -9.17
C HIS A 121 0.95 9.07 -7.80
N HIS A 122 2.11 8.42 -7.77
CA HIS A 122 2.67 7.86 -6.55
C HIS A 122 3.34 8.92 -5.66
N ARG A 123 3.83 10.04 -6.24
CA ARG A 123 4.22 11.24 -5.48
C ARG A 123 3.04 11.82 -4.70
N VAL A 124 1.88 11.93 -5.33
CA VAL A 124 0.64 12.34 -4.65
C VAL A 124 0.31 11.41 -3.49
N HIS A 125 0.40 10.09 -3.72
CA HIS A 125 0.14 9.09 -2.69
C HIS A 125 1.04 9.25 -1.46
N HIS A 126 2.33 9.57 -1.64
CA HIS A 126 3.29 9.78 -0.55
C HIS A 126 3.26 11.19 0.06
N ALA A 127 2.41 12.08 -0.44
CA ALA A 127 2.37 13.45 0.01
C ALA A 127 1.53 13.66 1.28
N THR A 128 1.97 14.63 2.10
CA THR A 128 1.27 15.04 3.33
C THR A 128 0.39 16.26 3.13
N ASN A 129 0.35 16.83 1.92
CA ASN A 129 -0.54 17.94 1.59
C ASN A 129 -2.00 17.52 1.85
N PRO A 130 -2.84 18.36 2.49
CA PRO A 130 -4.21 17.98 2.85
C PRO A 130 -5.05 17.45 1.69
N ARG A 131 -4.84 17.97 0.48
CA ARG A 131 -5.54 17.55 -0.76
C ARG A 131 -5.16 16.14 -1.19
N TYR A 132 -3.95 15.68 -0.89
CA TYR A 132 -3.36 14.42 -1.35
C TYR A 132 -3.50 13.27 -0.37
N LEU A 133 -3.95 13.56 0.85
CA LEU A 133 -4.12 12.53 1.87
C LEU A 133 -5.13 11.47 1.41
N ASP A 134 -4.78 10.21 1.65
CA ASP A 134 -5.63 9.06 1.33
C ASP A 134 -6.05 8.95 -0.14
N ALA A 135 -5.11 9.19 -1.06
CA ALA A 135 -5.32 9.11 -2.50
C ALA A 135 -4.33 8.16 -3.18
N ASN A 136 -4.68 7.69 -4.39
CA ASN A 136 -3.83 6.95 -5.33
C ASN A 136 -3.22 5.66 -4.75
N PHE A 137 -4.06 4.72 -4.32
CA PHE A 137 -3.63 3.46 -3.68
C PHE A 137 -3.21 2.36 -4.66
N ALA A 138 -3.34 2.55 -5.97
CA ALA A 138 -3.06 1.52 -6.97
C ALA A 138 -1.61 1.06 -6.95
N GLY A 139 -1.41 -0.24 -7.22
CA GLY A 139 -0.09 -0.81 -7.49
C GLY A 139 0.36 -0.52 -8.93
N VAL A 140 -0.25 -1.19 -9.89
CA VAL A 140 0.07 -1.06 -11.33
C VAL A 140 -1.00 -0.26 -12.09
N LEU A 141 -2.27 -0.57 -11.89
CA LEU A 141 -3.37 0.02 -12.65
C LEU A 141 -4.08 1.12 -11.85
N ILE A 142 -3.86 2.37 -12.19
CA ILE A 142 -4.53 3.55 -11.59
C ILE A 142 -6.05 3.54 -11.85
N VAL A 143 -6.50 2.66 -12.72
CA VAL A 143 -7.92 2.45 -13.04
C VAL A 143 -8.72 2.15 -11.77
N TRP A 144 -8.16 1.44 -10.80
CA TRP A 144 -8.85 1.16 -9.53
C TRP A 144 -9.15 2.42 -8.75
N ASP A 145 -8.17 3.35 -8.64
CA ASP A 145 -8.41 4.63 -7.98
C ASP A 145 -9.48 5.46 -8.68
N ARG A 146 -9.50 5.43 -10.01
CA ARG A 146 -10.54 6.11 -10.80
C ARG A 146 -11.92 5.49 -10.57
N MET A 147 -12.00 4.16 -10.57
CA MET A 147 -13.27 3.42 -10.36
C MET A 147 -13.83 3.63 -8.95
N PHE A 148 -12.99 3.69 -7.94
CA PHE A 148 -13.40 3.80 -6.54
C PHE A 148 -13.32 5.24 -5.97
N GLY A 149 -13.06 6.24 -6.83
CA GLY A 149 -13.10 7.66 -6.46
C GLY A 149 -11.96 8.11 -5.54
N THR A 150 -10.81 7.44 -5.58
CA THR A 150 -9.61 7.79 -4.80
C THR A 150 -8.49 8.40 -5.63
N PHE A 151 -8.74 8.67 -6.91
CA PHE A 151 -7.77 9.29 -7.80
C PHE A 151 -7.66 10.79 -7.58
N VAL A 152 -6.44 11.29 -7.36
CA VAL A 152 -6.10 12.72 -7.31
C VAL A 152 -4.88 12.96 -8.21
N PRO A 153 -4.95 13.91 -9.17
CA PRO A 153 -3.79 14.26 -9.99
C PRO A 153 -2.78 15.10 -9.21
N GLU A 154 -1.51 14.99 -9.58
CA GLU A 154 -0.49 15.94 -9.12
C GLU A 154 -0.72 17.31 -9.74
N LEU A 155 -0.66 18.38 -8.95
CA LEU A 155 -0.88 19.74 -9.39
C LEU A 155 0.41 20.54 -9.37
N ASP A 156 0.56 21.47 -10.32
CA ASP A 156 1.76 22.31 -10.40
C ASP A 156 1.80 23.36 -9.30
N GLU A 157 0.63 23.83 -8.87
CA GLU A 157 0.43 24.81 -7.82
C GLU A 157 0.53 24.22 -6.39
N ASP A 158 0.46 22.89 -6.23
CA ASP A 158 0.51 22.21 -4.94
C ASP A 158 1.51 21.05 -4.99
N LYS A 159 2.79 21.39 -4.91
CA LYS A 159 3.87 20.39 -4.99
C LYS A 159 3.81 19.42 -3.83
N PRO A 160 4.00 18.10 -4.06
CA PRO A 160 4.03 17.10 -3.01
C PRO A 160 5.08 17.40 -1.93
N VAL A 161 4.66 17.36 -0.67
CA VAL A 161 5.52 17.42 0.52
C VAL A 161 5.51 16.06 1.17
N TYR A 162 6.68 15.44 1.31
CA TYR A 162 6.78 14.04 1.73
C TYR A 162 6.99 13.87 3.23
N GLY A 163 6.69 12.68 3.72
CA GLY A 163 6.79 12.30 5.11
C GLY A 163 5.45 11.86 5.69
N ILE A 164 5.31 12.04 6.99
CA ILE A 164 4.06 11.79 7.72
C ILE A 164 3.70 13.03 8.53
N VAL A 165 2.42 13.21 8.83
CA VAL A 165 1.88 14.40 9.54
C VAL A 165 2.60 14.67 10.87
N LYS A 166 3.03 13.60 11.56
CA LYS A 166 3.89 13.70 12.74
C LYS A 166 5.23 13.02 12.44
N PRO A 167 6.26 13.76 12.01
CA PRO A 167 7.53 13.18 11.58
C PRO A 167 8.19 12.34 12.66
N VAL A 168 8.84 11.24 12.24
CA VAL A 168 9.71 10.45 13.12
C VAL A 168 11.05 11.19 13.24
N ALA A 169 11.29 11.82 14.37
CA ALA A 169 12.54 12.54 14.65
C ALA A 169 13.68 11.57 15.00
N SER A 170 13.94 10.56 14.16
CA SER A 170 14.96 9.54 14.38
C SER A 170 15.47 8.97 13.06
N PHE A 171 16.79 8.72 13.01
CA PHE A 171 17.44 7.91 11.96
C PHE A 171 17.73 6.47 12.41
N ASN A 172 17.37 6.10 13.65
CA ASN A 172 17.50 4.73 14.11
C ASN A 172 16.50 3.83 13.36
N PRO A 173 16.95 2.82 12.59
CA PRO A 173 16.07 1.98 11.77
C PRO A 173 15.05 1.21 12.61
N VAL A 174 15.38 0.81 13.83
CA VAL A 174 14.45 0.13 14.74
C VAL A 174 13.30 1.06 15.13
N VAL A 175 13.64 2.31 15.51
CA VAL A 175 12.62 3.31 15.84
C VAL A 175 11.73 3.58 14.63
N VAL A 176 12.32 3.76 13.46
CA VAL A 176 11.57 4.00 12.21
C VAL A 176 10.67 2.81 11.85
N ALA A 177 11.14 1.56 12.03
CA ALA A 177 10.36 0.36 11.70
C ALA A 177 9.16 0.12 12.64
N TYR A 178 9.27 0.52 13.90
CA TYR A 178 8.29 0.15 14.93
C TYR A 178 7.53 1.33 15.56
N HIS A 179 7.82 2.60 15.19
CA HIS A 179 7.18 3.75 15.80
C HIS A 179 5.64 3.73 15.74
N GLY A 180 5.07 3.27 14.62
CA GLY A 180 3.63 3.14 14.45
C GLY A 180 3.02 2.12 15.42
N LEU A 181 3.65 0.95 15.55
CA LEU A 181 3.24 -0.09 16.49
C LEU A 181 3.38 0.39 17.94
N PHE A 182 4.51 0.98 18.30
CA PHE A 182 4.71 1.51 19.65
C PHE A 182 3.71 2.62 20.01
N GLY A 183 3.40 3.50 19.04
CA GLY A 183 2.35 4.50 19.21
C GLY A 183 0.97 3.91 19.49
N LEU A 184 0.58 2.88 18.73
CA LEU A 184 -0.67 2.16 18.95
C LEU A 184 -0.71 1.47 20.32
N LEU A 185 0.35 0.74 20.68
CA LEU A 185 0.45 0.07 21.99
C LEU A 185 0.43 1.05 23.16
N ALA A 186 1.11 2.19 23.04
CA ALA A 186 1.10 3.24 24.04
C ALA A 186 -0.29 3.85 24.25
N ASP A 187 -1.07 3.99 23.16
CA ASP A 187 -2.46 4.46 23.28
C ASP A 187 -3.36 3.43 23.96
N CYS A 188 -3.22 2.15 23.62
CA CYS A 188 -3.93 1.07 24.30
C CYS A 188 -3.58 1.02 25.79
N TRP A 189 -2.29 1.19 26.13
CA TRP A 189 -1.84 1.21 27.51
C TRP A 189 -2.46 2.40 28.30
N ARG A 190 -2.50 3.59 27.71
CA ARG A 190 -3.13 4.78 28.33
C ARG A 190 -4.63 4.62 28.57
N ASP A 191 -5.32 3.86 27.70
CA ASP A 191 -6.76 3.56 27.90
C ASP A 191 -7.00 2.55 29.02
N GLY A 192 -5.95 1.91 29.56
CA GLY A 192 -6.03 0.88 30.60
C GLY A 192 -6.72 -0.40 30.11
N PRO A 193 -7.10 -1.33 31.02
CA PRO A 193 -7.66 -2.65 30.66
C PRO A 193 -9.12 -2.54 30.22
N ARG A 194 -9.37 -1.85 29.10
CA ARG A 194 -10.70 -1.59 28.52
C ARG A 194 -10.72 -1.99 27.05
N PRO A 195 -10.88 -3.30 26.72
CA PRO A 195 -10.76 -3.82 25.34
C PRO A 195 -11.68 -3.11 24.33
N TRP A 196 -12.87 -2.66 24.76
CA TRP A 196 -13.79 -1.90 23.89
C TRP A 196 -13.22 -0.52 23.45
N ARG A 197 -12.37 0.10 24.25
CA ARG A 197 -11.66 1.33 23.84
C ARG A 197 -10.52 1.02 22.87
N TRP A 198 -9.85 -0.13 23.05
CA TRP A 198 -8.82 -0.58 22.11
C TRP A 198 -9.39 -0.80 20.71
N ALA A 199 -10.58 -1.41 20.61
CA ALA A 199 -11.23 -1.59 19.31
C ALA A 199 -11.31 -0.28 18.52
N GLY A 200 -11.66 0.86 19.18
CA GLY A 200 -11.65 2.17 18.55
C GLY A 200 -10.25 2.71 18.21
N ARG A 201 -9.18 2.17 18.81
CA ARG A 201 -7.80 2.57 18.48
C ARG A 201 -7.23 1.85 17.27
N PHE A 202 -7.81 0.71 16.89
CA PHE A 202 -7.39 -0.05 15.71
C PHE A 202 -8.05 0.44 14.41
N ILE A 203 -9.07 1.29 14.49
CA ILE A 203 -9.77 1.92 13.36
C ILE A 203 -9.40 3.41 13.36
N MET A 204 -9.12 3.99 12.20
CA MET A 204 -8.87 5.44 12.04
C MET A 204 -10.17 6.19 11.77
#